data_ca648500c3fc28d0b24ef977fd17a1dc
#
_entry.id   ca648500c3fc28d0b24ef977fd17a1dc
#
_cell.length_a   1.000
_cell.length_b   1.000
_cell.length_c   1.000
_cell.angle_alpha   90.00
_cell.angle_beta   90.00
_cell.angle_gamma   90.00
#
_symmetry.space_group_name_H-M   'P 1'
#
loop_
_entity.id
_entity.type
_entity.pdbx_description
1 polymer ?
#
loop_
_entity_poly.entity_id
_entity_poly.type
_entity_poly.pdbx_seq_one_letter_code
_entity_poly.pdbx_strand_id
1 'polypeptide(L)'
;MTMRIVQADAQDVDRVAEILHEAACWLEQSGMPMWREDELRAAHVVGDVQAGLFFLAEHDGTPVGVMKFQLEDPIFWPDVPAGHSAFIHRLAVRRQFAGGTVSSVLLNWAADRARSFGRRHLRLDCEAARPRLRAVYERFGFQHHSDRQVGPYFVARYKYDVTAHQKG
;
A
#
# COMPACT_ATOMS: atom_id res chain seq x y z
N MET A 1 -23.00 -7.10 0.76
CA MET A 1 -21.86 -6.33 0.26
C MET A 1 -20.59 -7.11 0.53
N THR A 2 -19.96 -7.65 -0.50
CA THR A 2 -18.82 -8.57 -0.34
C THR A 2 -17.53 -7.91 -0.84
N MET A 3 -16.56 -7.77 0.06
CA MET A 3 -15.23 -7.29 -0.26
C MET A 3 -14.27 -8.47 -0.20
N ARG A 4 -13.48 -8.66 -1.26
CA ARG A 4 -12.54 -9.77 -1.35
C ARG A 4 -11.18 -9.26 -1.83
N ILE A 5 -10.11 -9.82 -1.26
CA ILE A 5 -8.74 -9.51 -1.69
C ILE A 5 -8.23 -10.67 -2.54
N VAL A 6 -7.75 -10.36 -3.73
CA VAL A 6 -7.20 -11.35 -4.65
C VAL A 6 -5.80 -10.92 -5.09
N GLN A 7 -4.93 -11.90 -5.30
CA GLN A 7 -3.62 -11.65 -5.86
C GLN A 7 -3.77 -11.33 -7.35
N ALA A 8 -3.20 -10.21 -7.79
CA ALA A 8 -3.25 -9.82 -9.19
C ALA A 8 -2.37 -10.75 -10.03
N ASP A 9 -2.86 -11.14 -11.19
CA ASP A 9 -2.13 -11.94 -12.17
C ASP A 9 -1.94 -11.16 -13.47
N ALA A 10 -1.37 -11.81 -14.48
CA ALA A 10 -1.05 -11.17 -15.75
C ALA A 10 -2.26 -10.51 -16.43
N GLN A 11 -3.47 -11.01 -16.19
CA GLN A 11 -4.68 -10.44 -16.76
C GLN A 11 -5.13 -9.17 -16.03
N ASP A 12 -4.58 -8.90 -14.84
CA ASP A 12 -4.98 -7.78 -14.01
C ASP A 12 -4.05 -6.57 -14.12
N VAL A 13 -2.98 -6.66 -14.94
CA VAL A 13 -1.99 -5.58 -15.06
C VAL A 13 -2.65 -4.23 -15.38
N ASP A 14 -3.55 -4.21 -16.35
CA ASP A 14 -4.23 -2.98 -16.76
C ASP A 14 -5.12 -2.44 -15.64
N ARG A 15 -5.79 -3.31 -14.90
CA ARG A 15 -6.64 -2.91 -13.77
C ARG A 15 -5.81 -2.29 -12.64
N VAL A 16 -4.67 -2.89 -12.33
CA VAL A 16 -3.75 -2.35 -11.32
C VAL A 16 -3.25 -0.98 -11.76
N ALA A 17 -2.75 -0.87 -12.99
CA ALA A 17 -2.24 0.39 -13.52
C ALA A 17 -3.33 1.47 -13.56
N GLU A 18 -4.55 1.11 -13.93
CA GLU A 18 -5.67 2.04 -14.00
C GLU A 18 -6.00 2.63 -12.62
N ILE A 19 -6.06 1.81 -11.58
CA ILE A 19 -6.35 2.28 -10.22
C ILE A 19 -5.23 3.20 -9.73
N LEU A 20 -3.98 2.83 -9.94
CA LEU A 20 -2.83 3.65 -9.55
C LEU A 20 -2.83 4.98 -10.30
N HIS A 21 -3.12 4.94 -11.60
CA HIS A 21 -3.16 6.15 -12.43
C HIS A 21 -4.29 7.09 -11.99
N GLU A 22 -5.46 6.57 -11.69
CA GLU A 22 -6.59 7.36 -11.18
C GLU A 22 -6.21 8.10 -9.90
N ALA A 23 -5.56 7.41 -8.95
CA ALA A 23 -5.12 8.00 -7.71
C ALA A 23 -4.05 9.08 -7.94
N ALA A 24 -3.08 8.81 -8.82
CA ALA A 24 -2.02 9.76 -9.14
C ALA A 24 -2.57 11.02 -9.83
N CYS A 25 -3.48 10.86 -10.78
CA CYS A 25 -4.11 11.99 -11.47
C CYS A 25 -4.89 12.86 -10.50
N TRP A 26 -5.63 12.27 -9.59
CA TRP A 26 -6.37 13.04 -8.60
C TRP A 26 -5.44 13.84 -7.69
N LEU A 27 -4.35 13.23 -7.24
CA LEU A 27 -3.38 13.88 -6.37
C LEU A 27 -2.69 15.03 -7.10
N GLU A 28 -2.36 14.86 -8.37
CA GLU A 28 -1.76 15.91 -9.20
C GLU A 28 -2.72 17.10 -9.36
N GLN A 29 -4.00 16.84 -9.67
CA GLN A 29 -5.02 17.86 -9.78
C GLN A 29 -5.25 18.62 -8.48
N SER A 30 -5.02 17.95 -7.35
CA SER A 30 -5.13 18.55 -6.02
C SER A 30 -3.84 19.27 -5.57
N GLY A 31 -2.83 19.37 -6.45
CA GLY A 31 -1.55 19.97 -6.12
C GLY A 31 -0.67 19.12 -5.20
N MET A 32 -0.93 17.83 -5.12
CA MET A 32 -0.23 16.91 -4.22
C MET A 32 0.27 15.68 -4.96
N PRO A 33 1.17 15.82 -5.95
CA PRO A 33 1.68 14.66 -6.68
C PRO A 33 2.38 13.69 -5.75
N MET A 34 2.10 12.39 -5.89
CA MET A 34 2.66 11.36 -5.03
C MET A 34 3.63 10.45 -5.80
N TRP A 35 3.24 10.02 -6.99
CA TRP A 35 4.04 9.14 -7.81
C TRP A 35 4.25 9.78 -9.17
N ARG A 36 5.37 9.46 -9.81
CA ARG A 36 5.59 9.88 -11.19
C ARG A 36 4.68 9.08 -12.10
N GLU A 37 4.11 9.74 -13.10
CA GLU A 37 3.21 9.11 -14.06
C GLU A 37 3.86 7.91 -14.76
N ASP A 38 5.13 8.04 -15.14
CA ASP A 38 5.86 6.97 -15.81
C ASP A 38 6.06 5.72 -14.92
N GLU A 39 6.11 5.89 -13.60
CA GLU A 39 6.21 4.76 -12.66
C GLU A 39 4.94 3.92 -12.62
N LEU A 40 3.81 4.46 -13.08
CA LEU A 40 2.50 3.84 -12.98
C LEU A 40 2.03 3.19 -14.26
N ARG A 41 2.80 3.29 -15.34
CA ARG A 41 2.45 2.68 -16.61
C ARG A 41 2.44 1.16 -16.49
N ALA A 42 1.56 0.51 -17.26
CA ALA A 42 1.45 -0.93 -17.27
C ALA A 42 2.81 -1.63 -17.46
N ALA A 43 3.69 -1.04 -18.28
CA ALA A 43 5.02 -1.60 -18.53
C ALA A 43 5.89 -1.65 -17.27
N HIS A 44 5.68 -0.73 -16.33
CA HIS A 44 6.44 -0.70 -15.05
C HIS A 44 5.76 -1.52 -13.95
N VAL A 45 4.47 -1.78 -14.10
CA VAL A 45 3.69 -2.56 -13.13
C VAL A 45 3.78 -4.05 -13.39
N VAL A 46 3.98 -4.44 -14.66
CA VAL A 46 3.91 -5.85 -15.09
C VAL A 46 4.90 -6.74 -14.34
N GLY A 47 6.13 -6.27 -14.11
CA GLY A 47 7.14 -7.04 -13.39
C GLY A 47 6.73 -7.37 -11.97
N ASP A 48 6.18 -6.40 -11.26
CA ASP A 48 5.71 -6.60 -9.89
C ASP A 48 4.47 -7.49 -9.83
N VAL A 49 3.58 -7.38 -10.81
CA VAL A 49 2.43 -8.28 -10.91
C VAL A 49 2.88 -9.71 -11.17
N GLN A 50 3.82 -9.90 -12.09
CA GLN A 50 4.38 -11.23 -12.39
C GLN A 50 5.08 -11.83 -11.17
N ALA A 51 5.69 -11.00 -10.33
CA ALA A 51 6.32 -11.42 -9.10
C ALA A 51 5.32 -11.71 -7.96
N GLY A 52 4.02 -11.50 -8.21
CA GLY A 52 2.96 -11.77 -7.23
C GLY A 52 2.86 -10.74 -6.12
N LEU A 53 3.34 -9.51 -6.34
CA LEU A 53 3.42 -8.49 -5.30
C LEU A 53 2.16 -7.62 -5.17
N PHE A 54 1.32 -7.55 -6.21
CA PHE A 54 0.11 -6.73 -6.19
C PHE A 54 -1.12 -7.52 -5.80
N PHE A 55 -1.97 -6.88 -5.01
CA PHE A 55 -3.24 -7.43 -4.54
C PHE A 55 -4.35 -6.43 -4.81
N LEU A 56 -5.50 -6.95 -5.25
CA LEU A 56 -6.67 -6.14 -5.57
C LEU A 56 -7.76 -6.37 -4.54
N ALA A 57 -8.39 -5.28 -4.09
CA ALA A 57 -9.65 -5.37 -3.37
C ALA A 57 -10.78 -5.31 -4.39
N GLU A 58 -11.65 -6.29 -4.35
CA GLU A 58 -12.83 -6.37 -5.22
C GLU A 58 -14.09 -6.21 -4.39
N HIS A 59 -14.97 -5.35 -4.86
CA HIS A 59 -16.30 -5.17 -4.30
C HIS A 59 -17.30 -5.75 -5.29
N ASP A 60 -17.93 -6.86 -4.91
CA ASP A 60 -18.84 -7.61 -5.78
C ASP A 60 -18.21 -7.91 -7.15
N GLY A 61 -16.94 -8.31 -7.14
CA GLY A 61 -16.20 -8.68 -8.35
C GLY A 61 -15.56 -7.52 -9.10
N THR A 62 -15.79 -6.28 -8.68
CA THR A 62 -15.21 -5.09 -9.34
C THR A 62 -14.00 -4.59 -8.55
N PRO A 63 -12.82 -4.43 -9.18
CA PRO A 63 -11.66 -3.90 -8.50
C PRO A 63 -11.88 -2.46 -8.04
N VAL A 64 -11.67 -2.20 -6.74
CA VAL A 64 -11.89 -0.89 -6.13
C VAL A 64 -10.67 -0.34 -5.40
N GLY A 65 -9.66 -1.18 -5.19
CA GLY A 65 -8.43 -0.76 -4.54
C GLY A 65 -7.29 -1.72 -4.88
N VAL A 66 -6.07 -1.29 -4.60
CA VAL A 66 -4.87 -2.05 -4.90
C VAL A 66 -3.80 -1.74 -3.86
N MET A 67 -2.91 -2.70 -3.62
CA MET A 67 -1.67 -2.46 -2.87
C MET A 67 -0.59 -3.42 -3.34
N LYS A 68 0.66 -3.01 -3.13
CA LYS A 68 1.83 -3.84 -3.31
C LYS A 68 2.29 -4.33 -1.94
N PHE A 69 2.48 -5.64 -1.80
CA PHE A 69 2.93 -6.27 -0.56
C PHE A 69 4.27 -6.94 -0.80
N GLN A 70 5.28 -6.61 0.01
CA GLN A 70 6.64 -7.11 -0.11
C GLN A 70 7.14 -7.64 1.22
N LEU A 71 8.05 -8.61 1.17
CA LEU A 71 8.67 -9.17 2.37
C LEU A 71 10.02 -8.52 2.69
N GLU A 72 10.57 -7.73 1.77
CA GLU A 72 11.80 -6.96 1.96
C GLU A 72 11.67 -5.61 1.27
N ASP A 73 12.31 -4.58 1.81
CA ASP A 73 12.33 -3.25 1.20
C ASP A 73 13.67 -2.56 1.47
N PRO A 74 14.69 -2.87 0.66
CA PRO A 74 16.01 -2.27 0.87
C PRO A 74 16.11 -0.80 0.47
N ILE A 75 15.10 -0.27 -0.23
CA ILE A 75 15.11 1.12 -0.70
C ILE A 75 14.63 2.08 0.38
N PHE A 76 13.43 1.85 0.92
CA PHE A 76 12.85 2.74 1.93
C PHE A 76 13.18 2.33 3.36
N TRP A 77 13.54 1.07 3.58
CA TRP A 77 13.82 0.51 4.89
C TRP A 77 15.14 -0.28 4.92
N PRO A 78 16.26 0.34 4.50
CA PRO A 78 17.55 -0.38 4.47
C PRO A 78 18.09 -0.72 5.85
N ASP A 79 17.56 -0.09 6.89
CA ASP A 79 17.96 -0.26 8.29
C ASP A 79 17.15 -1.33 9.03
N VAL A 80 16.26 -2.05 8.34
CA VAL A 80 15.47 -3.12 8.95
C VAL A 80 16.08 -4.48 8.60
N PRO A 81 16.31 -5.36 9.60
CA PRO A 81 16.85 -6.69 9.32
C PRO A 81 15.95 -7.53 8.43
N ALA A 82 16.56 -8.33 7.56
CA ALA A 82 15.83 -9.26 6.72
C ALA A 82 15.02 -10.24 7.56
N GLY A 83 13.84 -10.60 7.10
CA GLY A 83 12.97 -11.57 7.77
C GLY A 83 12.15 -11.01 8.91
N HIS A 84 12.31 -9.74 9.26
CA HIS A 84 11.66 -9.13 10.42
C HIS A 84 10.28 -8.53 10.12
N SER A 85 10.12 -7.91 8.97
CA SER A 85 8.93 -7.11 8.64
C SER A 85 8.37 -7.46 7.27
N ALA A 86 7.13 -7.05 7.03
CA ALA A 86 6.54 -6.97 5.70
C ALA A 86 6.27 -5.50 5.39
N PHE A 87 6.13 -5.18 4.11
CA PHE A 87 6.09 -3.80 3.64
C PHE A 87 4.96 -3.59 2.64
N ILE A 88 4.28 -2.45 2.75
CA ILE A 88 3.22 -2.06 1.82
C ILE A 88 3.69 -0.85 1.02
N HIS A 89 3.44 -0.92 -0.29
CA HIS A 89 3.61 0.21 -1.21
C HIS A 89 2.39 0.31 -2.12
N ARG A 90 2.25 1.46 -2.77
CA ARG A 90 1.24 1.65 -3.82
C ARG A 90 -0.18 1.35 -3.35
N LEU A 91 -0.53 1.70 -2.11
CA LEU A 91 -1.90 1.58 -1.64
C LEU A 91 -2.74 2.68 -2.31
N ALA A 92 -3.75 2.29 -3.05
CA ALA A 92 -4.62 3.21 -3.75
C ALA A 92 -6.05 2.67 -3.79
N VAL A 93 -7.02 3.58 -3.69
CA VAL A 93 -8.45 3.27 -3.70
C VAL A 93 -9.11 4.14 -4.76
N ARG A 94 -10.03 3.57 -5.55
CA ARG A 94 -10.77 4.34 -6.54
C ARG A 94 -11.52 5.47 -5.85
N ARG A 95 -11.58 6.63 -6.51
CA ARG A 95 -12.12 7.86 -5.94
C ARG A 95 -13.54 7.69 -5.38
N GLN A 96 -14.39 6.98 -6.09
CA GLN A 96 -15.78 6.77 -5.63
C GLN A 96 -15.88 5.93 -4.35
N PHE A 97 -14.81 5.25 -3.96
CA PHE A 97 -14.72 4.47 -2.73
C PHE A 97 -13.78 5.10 -1.70
N ALA A 98 -13.21 6.26 -2.00
CA ALA A 98 -12.29 6.95 -1.09
C ALA A 98 -13.04 7.42 0.17
N GLY A 99 -12.36 7.35 1.31
CA GLY A 99 -12.97 7.69 2.59
C GLY A 99 -13.84 6.61 3.20
N GLY A 100 -14.02 5.48 2.50
CA GLY A 100 -14.74 4.33 3.01
C GLY A 100 -13.83 3.31 3.68
N THR A 101 -14.22 2.03 3.61
CA THR A 101 -13.55 0.95 4.33
C THR A 101 -12.50 0.21 3.52
N VAL A 102 -12.31 0.53 2.24
CA VAL A 102 -11.44 -0.26 1.34
C VAL A 102 -10.00 -0.29 1.86
N SER A 103 -9.44 0.86 2.25
CA SER A 103 -8.07 0.89 2.76
C SER A 103 -7.92 0.08 4.05
N SER A 104 -8.90 0.14 4.95
CA SER A 104 -8.90 -0.65 6.19
C SER A 104 -8.92 -2.16 5.89
N VAL A 105 -9.72 -2.57 4.91
CA VAL A 105 -9.78 -3.98 4.50
C VAL A 105 -8.44 -4.43 3.95
N LEU A 106 -7.81 -3.63 3.10
CA LEU A 106 -6.49 -3.94 2.55
C LEU A 106 -5.42 -4.01 3.66
N LEU A 107 -5.42 -3.05 4.57
CA LEU A 107 -4.44 -3.01 5.66
C LEU A 107 -4.62 -4.18 6.64
N ASN A 108 -5.85 -4.54 6.98
CA ASN A 108 -6.12 -5.71 7.82
C ASN A 108 -5.65 -6.99 7.15
N TRP A 109 -5.93 -7.13 5.86
CA TRP A 109 -5.48 -8.29 5.11
C TRP A 109 -3.95 -8.37 5.06
N ALA A 110 -3.27 -7.25 4.87
CA ALA A 110 -1.81 -7.18 4.86
C ALA A 110 -1.22 -7.56 6.23
N ALA A 111 -1.84 -7.12 7.32
CA ALA A 111 -1.40 -7.50 8.67
C ALA A 111 -1.53 -9.00 8.90
N ASP A 112 -2.64 -9.59 8.47
CA ASP A 112 -2.85 -11.03 8.56
C ASP A 112 -1.82 -11.81 7.72
N ARG A 113 -1.53 -11.31 6.52
CA ARG A 113 -0.55 -11.94 5.64
C ARG A 113 0.86 -11.83 6.22
N ALA A 114 1.24 -10.68 6.76
CA ALA A 114 2.54 -10.51 7.43
C ALA A 114 2.68 -11.52 8.57
N ARG A 115 1.63 -11.69 9.36
CA ARG A 115 1.60 -12.66 10.46
C ARG A 115 1.77 -14.08 9.94
N SER A 116 1.14 -14.42 8.83
CA SER A 116 1.25 -15.74 8.22
C SER A 116 2.66 -16.06 7.74
N PHE A 117 3.47 -15.06 7.43
CA PHE A 117 4.88 -15.23 7.07
C PHE A 117 5.82 -15.13 8.28
N GLY A 118 5.29 -15.04 9.48
CA GLY A 118 6.10 -14.92 10.69
C GLY A 118 6.75 -13.55 10.86
N ARG A 119 6.29 -12.54 10.16
CA ARG A 119 6.79 -11.17 10.27
C ARG A 119 6.12 -10.49 11.46
N ARG A 120 6.90 -9.79 12.26
CA ARG A 120 6.38 -9.12 13.45
C ARG A 120 5.74 -7.78 13.16
N HIS A 121 6.31 -7.06 12.21
CA HIS A 121 5.83 -5.71 11.88
C HIS A 121 5.39 -5.62 10.44
N LEU A 122 4.34 -4.84 10.23
CA LEU A 122 3.94 -4.34 8.92
C LEU A 122 4.39 -2.90 8.85
N ARG A 123 5.12 -2.54 7.80
CA ARG A 123 5.70 -1.21 7.64
C ARG A 123 5.24 -0.57 6.35
N LEU A 124 5.12 0.73 6.37
CA LEU A 124 4.83 1.52 5.19
C LEU A 124 5.44 2.89 5.34
N ASP A 125 5.44 3.64 4.27
CA ASP A 125 5.85 5.02 4.25
C ASP A 125 4.88 5.83 3.41
N CYS A 126 4.82 7.11 3.68
CA CYS A 126 4.09 8.05 2.87
C CYS A 126 4.81 9.38 2.91
N GLU A 127 4.50 10.25 1.96
CA GLU A 127 5.11 11.57 1.93
C GLU A 127 4.81 12.32 3.23
N ALA A 128 5.87 12.84 3.87
CA ALA A 128 5.77 13.43 5.20
C ALA A 128 4.83 14.64 5.24
N ALA A 129 4.66 15.35 4.12
CA ALA A 129 3.83 16.54 4.03
C ALA A 129 2.34 16.28 3.78
N ARG A 130 1.87 15.04 3.99
CA ARG A 130 0.47 14.66 3.74
C ARG A 130 -0.27 14.30 5.02
N PRO A 131 -0.78 15.29 5.77
CA PRO A 131 -1.38 15.04 7.07
C PRO A 131 -2.63 14.15 7.01
N ARG A 132 -3.43 14.24 5.95
CA ARG A 132 -4.63 13.40 5.81
C ARG A 132 -4.29 11.93 5.60
N LEU A 133 -3.27 11.66 4.78
CA LEU A 133 -2.82 10.30 4.54
C LEU A 133 -2.18 9.72 5.80
N ARG A 134 -1.36 10.51 6.48
CA ARG A 134 -0.77 10.10 7.76
C ARG A 134 -1.85 9.75 8.77
N ALA A 135 -2.92 10.56 8.84
CA ALA A 135 -4.03 10.32 9.76
C ALA A 135 -4.74 8.99 9.47
N VAL A 136 -4.84 8.59 8.22
CA VAL A 136 -5.44 7.29 7.85
C VAL A 136 -4.65 6.15 8.49
N TYR A 137 -3.33 6.17 8.36
CA TYR A 137 -2.48 5.13 8.92
C TYR A 137 -2.46 5.16 10.44
N GLU A 138 -2.41 6.35 11.04
CA GLU A 138 -2.42 6.51 12.50
C GLU A 138 -3.73 6.01 13.11
N ARG A 139 -4.86 6.27 12.45
CA ARG A 139 -6.15 5.76 12.91
C ARG A 139 -6.26 4.25 12.83
N PHE A 140 -5.61 3.64 11.85
CA PHE A 140 -5.56 2.19 11.75
C PHE A 140 -4.77 1.57 12.91
N GLY A 141 -3.79 2.29 13.43
CA GLY A 141 -2.94 1.81 14.51
C GLY A 141 -1.45 1.83 14.20
N PHE A 142 -1.07 2.33 13.03
CA PHE A 142 0.34 2.51 12.71
C PHE A 142 0.94 3.61 13.59
N GLN A 143 2.17 3.40 14.01
CA GLN A 143 2.94 4.37 14.79
C GLN A 143 4.04 4.97 13.93
N HIS A 144 4.19 6.28 14.00
CA HIS A 144 5.28 6.99 13.32
C HIS A 144 6.62 6.49 13.87
N HIS A 145 7.47 6.01 13.00
CA HIS A 145 8.78 5.49 13.35
C HIS A 145 9.88 6.53 13.14
N SER A 146 9.91 7.18 11.97
CA SER A 146 10.95 8.12 11.60
C SER A 146 10.61 8.82 10.30
N ASP A 147 11.37 9.84 9.97
CA ASP A 147 11.34 10.47 8.65
C ASP A 147 12.65 10.14 7.92
N ARG A 148 12.58 10.03 6.60
CA ARG A 148 13.75 9.69 5.81
C ARG A 148 13.67 10.29 4.41
N GLN A 149 14.82 10.79 3.94
CA GLN A 149 14.96 11.20 2.54
C GLN A 149 15.36 9.99 1.71
N VAL A 150 14.57 9.66 0.70
CA VAL A 150 14.83 8.54 -0.21
C VAL A 150 14.75 9.08 -1.64
N GLY A 151 15.89 9.34 -2.27
CA GLY A 151 15.93 9.99 -3.57
C GLY A 151 15.20 11.33 -3.51
N PRO A 152 14.20 11.57 -4.40
CA PRO A 152 13.44 12.82 -4.39
C PRO A 152 12.34 12.86 -3.33
N TYR A 153 12.13 11.77 -2.56
CA TYR A 153 11.01 11.66 -1.63
C TYR A 153 11.46 11.88 -0.20
N PHE A 154 10.77 12.75 0.52
CA PHE A 154 10.89 12.86 1.97
C PHE A 154 9.68 12.20 2.59
N VAL A 155 9.90 11.03 3.23
CA VAL A 155 8.81 10.18 3.68
C VAL A 155 8.76 10.08 5.20
N ALA A 156 7.54 9.97 5.72
CA ALA A 156 7.27 9.54 7.08
C ALA A 156 7.10 8.03 7.06
N ARG A 157 7.88 7.33 7.89
CA ARG A 157 7.88 5.88 7.96
C ARG A 157 7.08 5.42 9.17
N TYR A 158 6.22 4.44 8.95
CA TYR A 158 5.29 3.92 9.95
C TYR A 158 5.46 2.43 10.16
N LYS A 159 5.18 1.96 11.38
CA LYS A 159 5.18 0.54 11.71
C LYS A 159 3.91 0.16 12.45
N TYR A 160 3.49 -1.08 12.27
CA TYR A 160 2.35 -1.67 12.96
C TYR A 160 2.76 -3.05 13.47
N ASP A 161 2.60 -3.29 14.79
CA ASP A 161 2.92 -4.59 15.39
C ASP A 161 1.75 -5.55 15.16
N VAL A 162 1.93 -6.50 14.24
CA VAL A 162 0.87 -7.43 13.85
C VAL A 162 0.57 -8.48 14.94
N THR A 163 1.42 -8.57 15.96
CA THR A 163 1.22 -9.50 17.09
C THR A 163 0.50 -8.85 18.25
N ALA A 164 0.43 -7.49 18.29
CA ALA A 164 -0.06 -6.72 19.43
C ALA A 164 -1.54 -6.59 19.34
N HIS A 165 -2.41 -7.08 19.10
CA HIS A 165 -3.88 -6.98 19.13
C HIS A 165 -4.62 -7.80 18.13
N GLN A 166 -4.93 -8.94 18.58
CA GLN A 166 -6.12 -9.64 18.20
C GLN A 166 -7.20 -9.35 19.23
N LYS A 167 -7.68 -8.12 19.27
CA LYS A 167 -8.97 -7.90 19.90
C LYS A 167 -10.01 -8.23 18.83
N GLY A 168 -10.53 -9.44 18.93
CA GLY A 168 -11.68 -9.83 18.17
C GLY A 168 -12.84 -8.89 18.41
#